data_1f3fd2311171cd4049d634a14f89ef2a
#
_entry.id   1f3fd2311171cd4049d634a14f89ef2a
#
_cell.length_a   1.000
_cell.length_b   1.000
_cell.length_c   1.000
_cell.angle_alpha   90.00
_cell.angle_beta   90.00
_cell.angle_gamma   90.00
#
_symmetry.space_group_name_H-M   'P 1'
#
loop_
_entity.id
_entity.type
_entity.pdbx_description
1 polymer ?
#
loop_
_entity_poly.entity_id
_entity_poly.type
_entity_poly.pdbx_seq_one_letter_code
_entity_poly.pdbx_strand_id
1 'polypeptide(L)'
;MRRVEDTFKKGIKWNPGWDSTLNFWTDVWSNLGPIRNVIHGPIPQADLDLKVRDVITPYGSWDWSMIPFELPENVKAEIQGTPMPIVARGGDNLVWKLYQKGNFEMRSAYLLAITAMEDPPFTGSWIWKAHTLPKIQVFVWKSMHESVGVNSCLARRGMPVDPSCPLCQTEVETITHALRDCNMARAIWYQLGSHVSNTSFFTQNLRDWLTANGKSVQKNRPTSPPWNVLFFFAVWEIWRQRNNFVFKHRSSNPSLAKGIVAQATEFSLCADRARNISSKRVRKIRWDKPEGGWMKLNTDGASNALLGLASGGGLIRDEAGAWVAGFTRKLRKVNSFCAELWALRDGLLLCQQMNMSALIVELDAKALVEALTNPSYSNTIVSGRFDDCKQLLSFFPQCRIQHAFREANMCADQLARLGLLQESEFVVFPCPHMDIKKTFEADSQGLYSFRLCPELSCS
;
A
#
# COMPACT_ATOMS: atom_id res chain seq x y z
N MET A 1 -28.99 -12.17 4.60
CA MET A 1 -29.02 -11.09 3.62
C MET A 1 -28.82 -9.70 4.25
N ARG A 2 -29.62 -9.19 5.18
CA ARG A 2 -29.44 -7.86 5.80
C ARG A 2 -28.03 -7.54 6.29
N ARG A 3 -27.36 -8.48 6.97
CA ARG A 3 -25.98 -8.29 7.50
C ARG A 3 -24.91 -8.07 6.40
N VAL A 4 -25.09 -8.68 5.23
CA VAL A 4 -24.19 -8.50 4.08
C VAL A 4 -24.39 -7.14 3.44
N GLU A 5 -25.65 -6.71 3.32
CA GLU A 5 -26.02 -5.40 2.78
C GLU A 5 -25.49 -4.25 3.66
N ASP A 6 -25.60 -4.36 4.99
CA ASP A 6 -25.07 -3.36 5.92
C ASP A 6 -23.55 -3.27 5.87
N THR A 7 -22.87 -4.41 5.70
CA THR A 7 -21.41 -4.46 5.53
C THR A 7 -20.99 -3.80 4.21
N PHE A 8 -21.72 -4.11 3.12
CA PHE A 8 -21.45 -3.52 1.82
C PHE A 8 -21.65 -1.99 1.84
N LYS A 9 -22.77 -1.51 2.41
CA LYS A 9 -23.04 -0.06 2.57
C LYS A 9 -21.94 0.68 3.33
N LYS A 10 -21.29 0.05 4.30
CA LYS A 10 -20.15 0.64 5.02
C LYS A 10 -18.89 0.78 4.16
N GLY A 11 -18.76 -0.03 3.11
CA GLY A 11 -17.60 -0.04 2.23
C GLY A 11 -17.68 0.88 1.02
N ILE A 12 -18.86 1.40 0.68
CA ILE A 12 -19.09 2.25 -0.49
C ILE A 12 -19.19 3.73 -0.12
N LYS A 13 -18.89 4.58 -1.10
CA LYS A 13 -19.22 6.01 -1.11
C LYS A 13 -19.40 6.50 -2.52
N TRP A 14 -20.03 7.64 -2.70
CA TRP A 14 -20.10 8.35 -3.96
C TRP A 14 -18.82 9.17 -4.18
N ASN A 15 -18.35 9.19 -5.40
CA ASN A 15 -17.35 10.12 -5.89
C ASN A 15 -18.07 11.16 -6.76
N PRO A 16 -18.22 12.41 -6.28
CA PRO A 16 -19.01 13.41 -6.99
C PRO A 16 -18.42 13.75 -8.36
N GLY A 17 -19.28 13.85 -9.36
CA GLY A 17 -18.94 14.35 -10.68
C GLY A 17 -19.01 15.87 -10.79
N TRP A 18 -18.72 16.43 -11.99
CA TRP A 18 -18.80 17.87 -12.22
C TRP A 18 -20.17 18.46 -11.94
N ASP A 19 -21.22 17.81 -12.42
CA ASP A 19 -22.60 18.24 -12.26
C ASP A 19 -23.32 17.36 -11.23
N SER A 20 -22.67 17.18 -10.09
CA SER A 20 -23.13 16.28 -9.04
C SER A 20 -24.53 16.66 -8.55
N THR A 21 -25.42 15.68 -8.53
CA THR A 21 -26.77 15.81 -7.98
C THR A 21 -26.89 15.30 -6.56
N LEU A 22 -25.79 14.83 -5.96
CA LEU A 22 -25.74 14.33 -4.59
C LEU A 22 -26.12 15.41 -3.60
N ASN A 23 -26.92 15.04 -2.62
CA ASN A 23 -27.25 15.92 -1.51
C ASN A 23 -26.02 16.12 -0.62
N PHE A 24 -25.66 17.38 -0.37
CA PHE A 24 -24.45 17.73 0.39
C PHE A 24 -24.46 17.15 1.81
N TRP A 25 -25.66 17.11 2.46
CA TRP A 25 -25.79 16.73 3.85
C TRP A 25 -26.00 15.24 4.11
N THR A 26 -26.81 14.59 3.26
CA THR A 26 -27.33 13.25 3.52
C THR A 26 -26.67 12.13 2.75
N ASP A 27 -26.07 12.41 1.60
CA ASP A 27 -25.42 11.40 0.79
C ASP A 27 -24.00 11.07 1.30
N VAL A 28 -23.58 9.83 1.09
CA VAL A 28 -22.26 9.33 1.52
C VAL A 28 -21.24 9.61 0.41
N TRP A 29 -20.75 10.83 0.33
CA TRP A 29 -19.75 11.24 -0.64
C TRP A 29 -18.40 11.61 0.02
N SER A 30 -18.37 11.91 1.29
CA SER A 30 -17.15 12.13 2.07
C SER A 30 -16.70 10.85 2.81
N ASN A 31 -15.46 10.81 3.30
CA ASN A 31 -15.01 9.70 4.15
C ASN A 31 -15.61 9.75 5.57
N LEU A 32 -16.20 10.88 5.95
CA LEU A 32 -16.93 11.02 7.23
C LEU A 32 -18.32 10.36 7.21
N GLY A 33 -18.77 9.90 6.03
CA GLY A 33 -20.15 9.51 5.78
C GLY A 33 -21.04 10.73 5.49
N PRO A 34 -22.35 10.68 5.77
CA PRO A 34 -23.23 11.84 5.64
C PRO A 34 -22.74 12.99 6.52
N ILE A 35 -22.56 14.17 5.95
CA ILE A 35 -22.08 15.36 6.69
C ILE A 35 -23.03 15.69 7.83
N ARG A 36 -24.34 15.46 7.63
CA ARG A 36 -25.37 15.64 8.66
C ARG A 36 -25.08 14.92 9.99
N ASN A 37 -24.38 13.79 9.93
CA ASN A 37 -24.09 12.97 11.11
C ASN A 37 -22.91 13.49 11.95
N VAL A 38 -22.10 14.40 11.40
CA VAL A 38 -20.88 14.91 12.05
C VAL A 38 -20.98 16.38 12.43
N ILE A 39 -22.11 17.02 12.11
CA ILE A 39 -22.42 18.40 12.52
C ILE A 39 -23.52 18.41 13.57
N HIS A 40 -23.49 19.39 14.47
CA HIS A 40 -24.48 19.57 15.50
C HIS A 40 -25.34 20.80 15.18
N GLY A 41 -26.63 20.72 15.52
CA GLY A 41 -27.60 21.81 15.32
C GLY A 41 -28.51 21.59 14.11
N PRO A 42 -29.57 22.43 13.99
CA PRO A 42 -30.50 22.37 12.86
C PRO A 42 -29.90 22.93 11.59
N ILE A 43 -30.21 22.30 10.45
CA ILE A 43 -29.97 22.86 9.12
C ILE A 43 -31.23 23.63 8.72
N PRO A 44 -31.11 24.87 8.24
CA PRO A 44 -32.27 25.63 7.75
C PRO A 44 -33.01 24.84 6.67
N GLN A 45 -34.34 24.90 6.64
CA GLN A 45 -35.14 24.09 5.73
C GLN A 45 -34.84 24.39 4.25
N ALA A 46 -34.48 25.63 3.92
CA ALA A 46 -34.11 26.04 2.59
C ALA A 46 -32.81 25.36 2.08
N ASP A 47 -31.91 24.95 3.00
CA ASP A 47 -30.60 24.40 2.72
C ASP A 47 -30.58 22.87 2.75
N LEU A 48 -31.67 22.20 3.11
CA LEU A 48 -31.74 20.74 3.17
C LEU A 48 -31.51 20.07 1.83
N ASP A 49 -31.87 20.71 0.74
CA ASP A 49 -31.72 20.21 -0.63
C ASP A 49 -30.42 20.66 -1.34
N LEU A 50 -29.49 21.29 -0.59
CA LEU A 50 -28.20 21.75 -1.11
C LEU A 50 -27.45 20.57 -1.78
N LYS A 51 -27.00 20.78 -3.03
CA LYS A 51 -26.24 19.78 -3.78
C LYS A 51 -24.75 20.04 -3.66
N VAL A 52 -23.96 18.97 -3.81
CA VAL A 52 -22.49 19.08 -3.78
C VAL A 52 -21.98 20.08 -4.82
N ARG A 53 -22.56 20.12 -6.05
CA ARG A 53 -22.19 21.07 -7.10
C ARG A 53 -22.42 22.53 -6.71
N ASP A 54 -23.39 22.81 -5.84
CA ASP A 54 -23.76 24.19 -5.49
C ASP A 54 -22.73 24.85 -4.56
N VAL A 55 -21.88 24.02 -3.92
CA VAL A 55 -20.82 24.44 -2.99
C VAL A 55 -19.44 24.48 -3.65
N ILE A 56 -19.37 24.36 -4.99
CA ILE A 56 -18.11 24.32 -5.73
C ILE A 56 -18.01 25.50 -6.66
N THR A 57 -16.88 26.22 -6.59
CA THR A 57 -16.58 27.31 -7.52
C THR A 57 -16.24 26.76 -8.92
N PRO A 58 -16.37 27.57 -9.99
CA PRO A 58 -15.94 27.18 -11.34
C PRO A 58 -14.46 26.76 -11.44
N TYR A 59 -13.65 27.14 -10.46
CA TYR A 59 -12.23 26.79 -10.36
C TYR A 59 -11.97 25.52 -9.54
N GLY A 60 -13.04 24.86 -9.03
CA GLY A 60 -13.00 23.62 -8.27
C GLY A 60 -12.55 23.78 -6.81
N SER A 61 -12.59 24.99 -6.29
CA SER A 61 -12.47 25.28 -4.86
C SER A 61 -13.85 25.16 -4.20
N TRP A 62 -13.88 24.99 -2.89
CA TRP A 62 -15.11 24.95 -2.13
C TRP A 62 -15.56 26.38 -1.76
N ASP A 63 -16.81 26.70 -2.07
CA ASP A 63 -17.43 27.98 -1.72
C ASP A 63 -18.21 27.84 -0.41
N TRP A 64 -17.54 28.15 0.69
CA TRP A 64 -18.14 28.06 2.02
C TRP A 64 -19.22 29.11 2.30
N SER A 65 -19.32 30.15 1.48
CA SER A 65 -20.36 31.17 1.62
C SER A 65 -21.76 30.64 1.32
N MET A 66 -21.86 29.53 0.59
CA MET A 66 -23.10 28.81 0.31
C MET A 66 -23.66 28.05 1.53
N ILE A 67 -22.90 27.94 2.61
CA ILE A 67 -23.30 27.23 3.83
C ILE A 67 -23.63 28.28 4.90
N PRO A 68 -24.87 28.23 5.48
CA PRO A 68 -25.37 29.32 6.34
C PRO A 68 -24.73 29.37 7.74
N PHE A 69 -23.81 28.46 8.04
CA PHE A 69 -23.07 28.39 9.31
C PHE A 69 -21.65 27.90 9.12
N GLU A 70 -20.79 28.10 10.10
CA GLU A 70 -19.42 27.66 10.04
C GLU A 70 -19.29 26.16 10.33
N LEU A 71 -18.71 25.42 9.35
CA LEU A 71 -18.39 24.01 9.53
C LEU A 71 -17.14 23.84 10.41
N PRO A 72 -17.07 22.81 11.26
CA PRO A 72 -15.85 22.47 12.00
C PRO A 72 -14.65 22.28 11.05
N GLU A 73 -13.48 22.76 11.44
CA GLU A 73 -12.27 22.73 10.59
C GLU A 73 -11.86 21.31 10.15
N ASN A 74 -12.06 20.31 10.98
CA ASN A 74 -11.82 18.92 10.62
C ASN A 74 -12.78 18.41 9.52
N VAL A 75 -14.02 18.92 9.48
CA VAL A 75 -15.01 18.59 8.45
C VAL A 75 -14.64 19.30 7.14
N LYS A 76 -14.32 20.61 7.20
CA LYS A 76 -13.83 21.37 6.04
C LYS A 76 -12.60 20.70 5.42
N ALA A 77 -11.61 20.29 6.25
CA ALA A 77 -10.40 19.63 5.80
C ALA A 77 -10.67 18.30 5.06
N GLU A 78 -11.64 17.52 5.52
CA GLU A 78 -12.02 16.27 4.86
C GLU A 78 -12.75 16.51 3.53
N ILE A 79 -13.64 17.49 3.51
CA ILE A 79 -14.37 17.89 2.30
C ILE A 79 -13.37 18.40 1.24
N GLN A 80 -12.42 19.25 1.61
CA GLN A 80 -11.37 19.76 0.71
C GLN A 80 -10.48 18.64 0.15
N GLY A 81 -10.31 17.54 0.88
CA GLY A 81 -9.59 16.34 0.41
C GLY A 81 -10.33 15.53 -0.64
N THR A 82 -11.64 15.79 -0.87
CA THR A 82 -12.43 15.06 -1.87
C THR A 82 -12.06 15.52 -3.28
N PRO A 83 -11.64 14.61 -4.19
CA PRO A 83 -11.23 14.97 -5.54
C PRO A 83 -12.46 15.32 -6.39
N MET A 84 -12.62 16.61 -6.68
CA MET A 84 -13.66 17.11 -7.60
C MET A 84 -13.09 17.30 -9.00
N PRO A 85 -13.75 16.83 -10.07
CA PRO A 85 -13.35 17.18 -11.43
C PRO A 85 -13.64 18.66 -11.69
N ILE A 86 -12.87 19.28 -12.59
CA ILE A 86 -13.05 20.69 -13.00
C ILE A 86 -13.15 20.82 -14.50
N VAL A 87 -12.38 20.02 -15.22
CA VAL A 87 -12.29 20.03 -16.67
C VAL A 87 -13.10 18.87 -17.26
N ALA A 88 -12.96 17.70 -16.68
CA ALA A 88 -13.66 16.50 -17.11
C ALA A 88 -15.12 16.50 -16.64
N ARG A 89 -16.07 16.48 -17.59
CA ARG A 89 -17.51 16.46 -17.30
C ARG A 89 -18.00 15.02 -17.19
N GLY A 90 -17.85 14.43 -16.00
CA GLY A 90 -18.37 13.10 -15.67
C GLY A 90 -19.48 13.18 -14.61
N GLY A 91 -20.37 12.18 -14.58
CA GLY A 91 -21.40 12.02 -13.56
C GLY A 91 -20.85 11.46 -12.25
N ASP A 92 -21.74 11.36 -11.25
CA ASP A 92 -21.45 10.75 -9.95
C ASP A 92 -21.14 9.26 -10.10
N ASN A 93 -20.08 8.79 -9.44
CA ASN A 93 -19.64 7.40 -9.49
C ASN A 93 -19.62 6.75 -8.11
N LEU A 94 -20.17 5.53 -8.00
CA LEU A 94 -20.10 4.76 -6.78
C LEU A 94 -18.74 4.06 -6.68
N VAL A 95 -18.03 4.24 -5.56
CA VAL A 95 -16.68 3.68 -5.37
C VAL A 95 -16.58 2.86 -4.10
N TRP A 96 -15.71 1.84 -4.12
CA TRP A 96 -15.33 1.06 -2.95
C TRP A 96 -14.20 1.76 -2.20
N LYS A 97 -14.50 2.40 -1.05
CA LYS A 97 -13.57 3.27 -0.32
C LYS A 97 -12.37 2.56 0.31
N LEU A 98 -12.44 1.22 0.43
CA LEU A 98 -11.39 0.42 1.10
C LEU A 98 -10.33 -0.12 0.14
N TYR A 99 -10.41 0.19 -1.15
CA TYR A 99 -9.42 -0.18 -2.14
C TYR A 99 -8.93 1.04 -2.90
N GLN A 100 -7.61 1.17 -3.07
CA GLN A 100 -6.97 2.38 -3.63
C GLN A 100 -7.45 2.76 -5.03
N LYS A 101 -7.93 1.80 -5.84
CA LYS A 101 -8.48 2.06 -7.18
C LYS A 101 -9.99 2.31 -7.18
N GLY A 102 -10.67 2.17 -6.05
CA GLY A 102 -12.10 2.37 -5.91
C GLY A 102 -12.99 1.26 -6.44
N ASN A 103 -12.44 0.27 -7.13
CA ASN A 103 -13.19 -0.91 -7.56
C ASN A 103 -13.43 -1.84 -6.36
N PHE A 104 -14.53 -2.60 -6.41
CA PHE A 104 -14.82 -3.59 -5.36
C PHE A 104 -13.68 -4.62 -5.26
N GLU A 105 -13.20 -4.83 -4.03
CA GLU A 105 -12.17 -5.83 -3.75
C GLU A 105 -12.65 -6.80 -2.65
N MET A 106 -12.66 -8.09 -2.98
CA MET A 106 -13.12 -9.16 -2.09
C MET A 106 -12.37 -9.21 -0.76
N ARG A 107 -11.05 -8.98 -0.78
CA ARG A 107 -10.21 -9.02 0.43
C ARG A 107 -10.60 -7.94 1.44
N SER A 108 -10.73 -6.71 0.99
CA SER A 108 -11.10 -5.59 1.87
C SER A 108 -12.56 -5.68 2.33
N ALA A 109 -13.46 -6.22 1.47
CA ALA A 109 -14.84 -6.53 1.86
C ALA A 109 -14.90 -7.62 2.95
N TYR A 110 -14.12 -8.67 2.79
CA TYR A 110 -13.99 -9.72 3.81
C TYR A 110 -13.44 -9.17 5.13
N LEU A 111 -12.38 -8.37 5.07
CA LEU A 111 -11.81 -7.71 6.26
C LEU A 111 -12.84 -6.81 6.95
N LEU A 112 -13.63 -6.04 6.20
CA LEU A 112 -14.71 -5.22 6.75
C LEU A 112 -15.78 -6.07 7.43
N ALA A 113 -16.12 -7.23 6.86
CA ALA A 113 -17.09 -8.14 7.43
C ALA A 113 -16.62 -8.79 8.74
N ILE A 114 -15.32 -9.17 8.82
CA ILE A 114 -14.77 -9.80 10.03
C ILE A 114 -14.41 -8.81 11.13
N THR A 115 -14.07 -7.54 10.81
CA THR A 115 -13.87 -6.51 11.84
C THR A 115 -15.16 -6.14 12.58
N ALA A 116 -16.31 -6.44 11.99
CA ALA A 116 -17.61 -6.37 12.66
C ALA A 116 -17.88 -7.58 13.58
N MET A 117 -17.02 -8.61 13.58
CA MET A 117 -17.02 -9.73 14.52
C MET A 117 -15.99 -9.39 15.62
N GLU A 118 -16.36 -9.61 16.87
CA GLU A 118 -15.56 -9.28 18.08
C GLU A 118 -14.29 -10.16 18.23
N ASP A 119 -13.92 -10.94 17.21
CA ASP A 119 -12.71 -11.75 17.23
C ASP A 119 -11.45 -10.87 17.06
N PRO A 120 -10.44 -11.05 17.92
CA PRO A 120 -9.20 -10.29 17.82
C PRO A 120 -8.54 -10.52 16.45
N PRO A 121 -7.94 -9.47 15.85
CA PRO A 121 -7.34 -9.59 14.53
C PRO A 121 -6.25 -10.66 14.52
N PHE A 122 -6.24 -11.51 13.48
CA PHE A 122 -5.24 -12.55 13.31
C PHE A 122 -3.82 -11.97 13.28
N THR A 123 -3.03 -12.28 14.30
CA THR A 123 -1.66 -11.76 14.48
C THR A 123 -0.58 -12.53 13.70
N GLY A 124 -0.98 -13.37 12.75
CA GLY A 124 -0.09 -14.28 12.00
C GLY A 124 0.55 -13.72 10.72
N SER A 125 0.50 -12.42 10.47
CA SER A 125 1.08 -11.80 9.26
C SER A 125 2.59 -12.07 9.09
N TRP A 126 3.30 -12.34 10.17
CA TRP A 126 4.73 -12.70 10.18
C TRP A 126 5.02 -14.00 9.42
N ILE A 127 4.06 -14.92 9.31
CA ILE A 127 4.20 -16.21 8.60
C ILE A 127 4.56 -15.95 7.12
N TRP A 128 3.90 -14.96 6.49
CA TRP A 128 4.13 -14.62 5.09
C TRP A 128 5.46 -13.92 4.83
N LYS A 129 6.09 -13.40 5.90
CA LYS A 129 7.45 -12.82 5.88
C LYS A 129 8.51 -13.82 6.32
N ALA A 130 8.10 -15.01 6.78
CA ALA A 130 9.02 -16.03 7.25
C ALA A 130 9.88 -16.56 6.09
N HIS A 131 11.17 -16.71 6.38
CA HIS A 131 12.14 -17.21 5.41
C HIS A 131 12.06 -18.75 5.31
N THR A 132 11.12 -19.22 4.50
CA THR A 132 10.85 -20.65 4.26
C THR A 132 10.08 -20.84 2.94
N LEU A 133 9.80 -22.11 2.56
CA LEU A 133 9.06 -22.42 1.34
C LEU A 133 7.57 -22.03 1.48
N PRO A 134 6.91 -21.54 0.40
CA PRO A 134 5.50 -21.14 0.43
C PRO A 134 4.55 -22.22 0.95
N LYS A 135 4.79 -23.50 0.59
CA LYS A 135 3.99 -24.63 1.09
C LYS A 135 4.06 -24.79 2.61
N ILE A 136 5.21 -24.45 3.22
CA ILE A 136 5.43 -24.49 4.67
C ILE A 136 4.72 -23.32 5.32
N GLN A 137 4.77 -22.11 4.74
CA GLN A 137 4.02 -20.94 5.21
C GLN A 137 2.52 -21.26 5.29
N VAL A 138 1.96 -21.83 4.22
CA VAL A 138 0.54 -22.23 4.18
C VAL A 138 0.24 -23.28 5.25
N PHE A 139 1.13 -24.25 5.47
CA PHE A 139 0.96 -25.27 6.49
C PHE A 139 0.95 -24.68 7.90
N VAL A 140 1.91 -23.81 8.21
CA VAL A 140 1.98 -23.12 9.52
C VAL A 140 0.75 -22.22 9.72
N TRP A 141 0.30 -21.51 8.68
CA TRP A 141 -0.94 -20.73 8.72
C TRP A 141 -2.15 -21.61 9.06
N LYS A 142 -2.30 -22.77 8.38
CA LYS A 142 -3.35 -23.74 8.71
C LYS A 142 -3.25 -24.27 10.14
N SER A 143 -2.03 -24.49 10.64
CA SER A 143 -1.81 -24.92 12.02
C SER A 143 -2.25 -23.85 13.03
N MET A 144 -1.94 -22.58 12.77
CA MET A 144 -2.40 -21.43 13.58
C MET A 144 -3.93 -21.28 13.63
N HIS A 145 -4.61 -21.70 12.56
CA HIS A 145 -6.09 -21.71 12.46
C HIS A 145 -6.72 -23.04 12.86
N GLU A 146 -5.97 -23.96 13.45
CA GLU A 146 -6.44 -25.29 13.86
C GLU A 146 -7.18 -26.06 12.74
N SER A 147 -6.75 -25.82 11.48
CA SER A 147 -7.41 -26.37 10.29
C SER A 147 -6.63 -27.50 9.61
N VAL A 148 -5.58 -28.00 10.25
CA VAL A 148 -4.82 -29.18 9.78
C VAL A 148 -5.63 -30.45 10.06
N GLY A 149 -5.59 -31.40 9.10
CA GLY A 149 -6.39 -32.64 9.15
C GLY A 149 -5.80 -33.72 10.09
N VAL A 150 -5.61 -33.38 11.37
CA VAL A 150 -5.35 -34.33 12.44
C VAL A 150 -6.66 -35.01 12.85
N ASN A 151 -6.60 -36.22 13.43
CA ASN A 151 -7.78 -37.00 13.73
C ASN A 151 -8.80 -36.27 14.61
N SER A 152 -8.36 -35.52 15.63
CA SER A 152 -9.28 -34.71 16.46
C SER A 152 -10.01 -33.61 15.67
N CYS A 153 -9.34 -32.99 14.68
CA CYS A 153 -9.98 -31.99 13.81
C CYS A 153 -10.97 -32.64 12.84
N LEU A 154 -10.67 -33.81 12.33
CA LEU A 154 -11.55 -34.57 11.43
C LEU A 154 -12.80 -35.06 12.18
N ALA A 155 -12.63 -35.66 13.37
CA ALA A 155 -13.74 -36.10 14.24
C ALA A 155 -14.66 -34.91 14.58
N ARG A 156 -14.11 -33.76 14.97
CA ARG A 156 -14.89 -32.52 15.24
C ARG A 156 -15.69 -32.03 14.04
N ARG A 157 -15.24 -32.32 12.81
CA ARG A 157 -15.96 -32.03 11.56
C ARG A 157 -17.00 -33.07 11.18
N GLY A 158 -17.26 -34.08 12.06
CA GLY A 158 -18.24 -35.10 11.83
C GLY A 158 -17.77 -36.27 10.98
N MET A 159 -16.46 -36.40 10.72
CA MET A 159 -15.92 -37.58 10.03
C MET A 159 -15.83 -38.78 11.02
N PRO A 160 -16.18 -40.00 10.59
CA PRO A 160 -16.13 -41.18 11.43
C PRO A 160 -14.69 -41.73 11.57
N VAL A 161 -13.85 -40.97 12.29
CA VAL A 161 -12.46 -41.33 12.58
C VAL A 161 -12.20 -41.36 14.07
N ASP A 162 -11.39 -42.32 14.51
CA ASP A 162 -10.91 -42.36 15.89
C ASP A 162 -10.02 -41.14 16.14
N PRO A 163 -10.31 -40.28 17.15
CA PRO A 163 -9.51 -39.13 17.47
C PRO A 163 -8.10 -39.46 17.99
N SER A 164 -7.79 -40.71 18.29
CA SER A 164 -6.49 -41.17 18.79
C SER A 164 -5.37 -40.96 17.77
N CYS A 165 -4.16 -40.71 18.28
CA CYS A 165 -2.97 -40.52 17.43
C CYS A 165 -2.61 -41.85 16.75
N PRO A 166 -2.52 -41.89 15.41
CA PRO A 166 -2.19 -43.11 14.69
C PRO A 166 -0.76 -43.60 14.91
N LEU A 167 0.15 -42.72 15.36
CA LEU A 167 1.56 -43.05 15.58
C LEU A 167 1.82 -43.67 16.96
N CYS A 168 1.28 -43.09 18.03
CA CYS A 168 1.53 -43.58 19.39
C CYS A 168 0.36 -44.35 19.98
N GLN A 169 -0.86 -44.19 19.46
CA GLN A 169 -2.11 -44.86 19.87
C GLN A 169 -2.48 -44.64 21.36
N THR A 170 -1.86 -43.69 22.04
CA THR A 170 -2.03 -43.47 23.49
C THR A 170 -2.78 -42.17 23.81
N GLU A 171 -2.72 -41.15 22.96
CA GLU A 171 -3.29 -39.83 23.20
C GLU A 171 -4.12 -39.34 22.02
N VAL A 172 -5.01 -38.37 22.27
CA VAL A 172 -5.78 -37.69 21.22
C VAL A 172 -4.85 -36.94 20.29
N GLU A 173 -5.01 -37.12 18.99
CA GLU A 173 -4.21 -36.45 17.99
C GLU A 173 -4.66 -34.99 17.80
N THR A 174 -4.19 -34.09 18.65
CA THR A 174 -4.24 -32.64 18.41
C THR A 174 -3.11 -32.22 17.47
N ILE A 175 -3.17 -30.98 16.94
CA ILE A 175 -2.07 -30.46 16.10
C ILE A 175 -0.79 -30.37 16.92
N THR A 176 -0.89 -29.91 18.17
CA THR A 176 0.25 -29.83 19.08
C THR A 176 0.84 -31.21 19.37
N HIS A 177 -0.02 -32.19 19.62
CA HIS A 177 0.42 -33.59 19.82
C HIS A 177 1.16 -34.09 18.57
N ALA A 178 0.54 -34.01 17.39
CA ALA A 178 1.11 -34.54 16.15
C ALA A 178 2.46 -33.90 15.78
N LEU A 179 2.63 -32.59 16.04
CA LEU A 179 3.82 -31.83 15.63
C LEU A 179 4.90 -31.74 16.70
N ARG A 180 4.53 -31.90 17.99
CA ARG A 180 5.45 -31.64 19.13
C ARG A 180 5.45 -32.76 20.18
N ASP A 181 4.26 -33.13 20.70
CA ASP A 181 4.16 -33.88 21.98
C ASP A 181 4.15 -35.38 21.78
N CYS A 182 3.77 -35.89 20.61
CA CYS A 182 3.87 -37.33 20.30
C CYS A 182 5.30 -37.83 20.50
N ASN A 183 5.46 -39.02 21.08
CA ASN A 183 6.78 -39.62 21.34
C ASN A 183 7.66 -39.65 20.07
N MET A 184 7.06 -39.91 18.92
CA MET A 184 7.76 -39.89 17.63
C MET A 184 8.25 -38.48 17.25
N ALA A 185 7.43 -37.46 17.47
CA ALA A 185 7.81 -36.07 17.22
C ALA A 185 8.86 -35.60 18.22
N ARG A 186 8.70 -35.91 19.52
CA ARG A 186 9.67 -35.59 20.58
C ARG A 186 11.06 -36.13 20.27
N ALA A 187 11.13 -37.41 19.82
CA ALA A 187 12.41 -38.01 19.49
C ALA A 187 13.16 -37.25 18.36
N ILE A 188 12.42 -36.67 17.40
CA ILE A 188 13.00 -35.85 16.35
C ILE A 188 13.49 -34.51 16.92
N TRP A 189 12.64 -33.85 17.73
CA TRP A 189 13.00 -32.56 18.36
C TRP A 189 14.27 -32.66 19.20
N TYR A 190 14.42 -33.69 20.04
CA TYR A 190 15.64 -33.90 20.84
C TYR A 190 16.89 -34.08 19.98
N GLN A 191 16.78 -34.64 18.79
CA GLN A 191 17.90 -34.79 17.87
C GLN A 191 18.27 -33.47 17.16
N LEU A 192 17.35 -32.49 17.08
CA LEU A 192 17.59 -31.22 16.39
C LEU A 192 18.34 -30.19 17.22
N GLY A 193 18.49 -30.37 18.54
CA GLY A 193 19.45 -29.58 19.32
C GLY A 193 18.93 -28.88 20.58
N SER A 194 19.77 -28.02 21.15
CA SER A 194 19.66 -27.46 22.50
C SER A 194 18.49 -26.48 22.72
N HIS A 195 17.90 -25.92 21.67
CA HIS A 195 16.71 -25.05 21.80
C HIS A 195 15.51 -25.80 22.42
N VAL A 196 15.48 -27.11 22.28
CA VAL A 196 14.45 -28.01 22.80
C VAL A 196 14.65 -28.33 24.29
N SER A 197 15.83 -28.08 24.83
CA SER A 197 16.14 -28.31 26.25
C SER A 197 15.48 -27.29 27.20
N ASN A 198 14.90 -26.21 26.65
CA ASN A 198 14.13 -25.26 27.44
C ASN A 198 12.75 -25.87 27.77
N THR A 199 12.40 -25.93 29.04
CA THR A 199 11.11 -26.47 29.53
C THR A 199 9.90 -25.80 28.87
N SER A 200 10.02 -24.53 28.47
CA SER A 200 8.97 -23.78 27.79
C SER A 200 8.61 -24.34 26.40
N PHE A 201 9.52 -25.03 25.71
CA PHE A 201 9.27 -25.58 24.37
C PHE A 201 8.09 -26.54 24.35
N PHE A 202 7.96 -27.40 25.37
CA PHE A 202 6.90 -28.41 25.45
C PHE A 202 5.66 -27.97 26.25
N THR A 203 5.69 -26.80 26.90
CA THR A 203 4.59 -26.31 27.75
C THR A 203 3.76 -25.20 27.14
N GLN A 204 4.28 -24.51 26.11
CA GLN A 204 3.56 -23.45 25.40
C GLN A 204 2.32 -23.98 24.68
N ASN A 205 1.27 -23.14 24.55
CA ASN A 205 0.18 -23.41 23.63
C ASN A 205 0.65 -23.38 22.15
N LEU A 206 -0.13 -23.93 21.24
CA LEU A 206 0.25 -24.09 19.83
C LEU A 206 0.66 -22.76 19.16
N ARG A 207 -0.12 -21.70 19.39
CA ARG A 207 0.12 -20.39 18.72
C ARG A 207 1.40 -19.73 19.22
N ASP A 208 1.61 -19.74 20.52
CA ASP A 208 2.81 -19.17 21.13
C ASP A 208 4.06 -19.97 20.75
N TRP A 209 3.97 -21.30 20.76
CA TRP A 209 5.05 -22.20 20.35
C TRP A 209 5.46 -21.95 18.88
N LEU A 210 4.49 -21.89 17.94
CA LEU A 210 4.76 -21.61 16.54
C LEU A 210 5.37 -20.19 16.35
N THR A 211 4.85 -19.21 17.08
CA THR A 211 5.30 -17.81 16.97
C THR A 211 6.71 -17.62 17.54
N ALA A 212 6.98 -18.13 18.73
CA ALA A 212 8.28 -17.99 19.38
C ALA A 212 9.39 -18.63 18.56
N ASN A 213 9.17 -19.88 18.10
CA ASN A 213 10.17 -20.62 17.33
C ASN A 213 10.29 -20.11 15.89
N GLY A 214 9.17 -19.76 15.24
CA GLY A 214 9.15 -19.26 13.88
C GLY A 214 9.77 -17.87 13.69
N LYS A 215 9.90 -17.08 14.77
CA LYS A 215 10.59 -15.78 14.77
C LYS A 215 12.04 -15.83 15.26
N SER A 216 12.48 -16.93 15.86
CA SER A 216 13.82 -17.04 16.42
C SER A 216 14.89 -17.21 15.34
N VAL A 217 15.78 -16.23 15.22
CA VAL A 217 16.91 -16.24 14.26
C VAL A 217 18.22 -16.74 14.86
N GLN A 218 18.19 -17.26 16.08
CA GLN A 218 19.37 -17.80 16.75
C GLN A 218 19.98 -18.95 15.96
N LYS A 219 21.30 -19.14 16.05
CA LYS A 219 22.02 -20.24 15.41
C LYS A 219 22.70 -21.09 16.49
N ASN A 220 22.61 -22.39 16.37
CA ASN A 220 23.32 -23.32 17.28
C ASN A 220 24.83 -23.30 17.06
N ARG A 221 25.28 -23.09 15.82
CA ARG A 221 26.67 -22.95 15.37
C ARG A 221 26.74 -21.94 14.24
N PRO A 222 27.87 -21.29 14.01
CA PRO A 222 28.02 -20.33 12.90
C PRO A 222 27.64 -20.90 11.52
N THR A 223 27.90 -22.19 11.30
CA THR A 223 27.61 -22.91 10.05
C THR A 223 26.19 -23.52 9.98
N SER A 224 25.43 -23.49 11.09
CA SER A 224 24.08 -24.04 11.13
C SER A 224 23.07 -23.05 10.53
N PRO A 225 21.97 -23.56 9.92
CA PRO A 225 20.88 -22.70 9.52
C PRO A 225 20.26 -22.00 10.74
N PRO A 226 19.66 -20.81 10.59
CA PRO A 226 18.92 -20.15 11.68
C PRO A 226 17.83 -21.08 12.23
N TRP A 227 17.55 -20.96 13.53
CA TRP A 227 16.59 -21.83 14.20
C TRP A 227 15.21 -21.80 13.56
N ASN A 228 14.70 -20.62 13.20
CA ASN A 228 13.40 -20.50 12.53
C ASN A 228 13.32 -21.30 11.23
N VAL A 229 14.38 -21.30 10.41
CA VAL A 229 14.42 -22.10 9.18
C VAL A 229 14.38 -23.59 9.51
N LEU A 230 15.25 -24.04 10.44
CA LEU A 230 15.27 -25.42 10.89
C LEU A 230 13.92 -25.85 11.47
N PHE A 231 13.30 -25.00 12.30
CA PHE A 231 11.99 -25.23 12.90
C PHE A 231 10.88 -25.41 11.84
N PHE A 232 10.83 -24.55 10.83
CA PHE A 232 9.84 -24.65 9.77
C PHE A 232 9.97 -25.95 8.97
N PHE A 233 11.18 -26.34 8.62
CA PHE A 233 11.41 -27.61 7.96
C PHE A 233 11.06 -28.81 8.87
N ALA A 234 11.34 -28.69 10.17
CA ALA A 234 11.02 -29.75 11.13
C ALA A 234 9.51 -29.97 11.28
N VAL A 235 8.70 -28.92 11.49
CA VAL A 235 7.24 -29.08 11.61
C VAL A 235 6.63 -29.65 10.33
N TRP A 236 7.16 -29.27 9.16
CA TRP A 236 6.70 -29.79 7.88
C TRP A 236 7.05 -31.26 7.68
N GLU A 237 8.29 -31.66 7.97
CA GLU A 237 8.75 -33.05 7.77
C GLU A 237 8.14 -34.02 8.81
N ILE A 238 7.93 -33.58 10.05
CA ILE A 238 7.18 -34.35 11.05
C ILE A 238 5.75 -34.61 10.56
N TRP A 239 5.06 -33.57 10.04
CA TRP A 239 3.76 -33.71 9.43
C TRP A 239 3.75 -34.66 8.22
N ARG A 240 4.76 -34.55 7.36
CA ARG A 240 4.91 -35.48 6.20
C ARG A 240 5.12 -36.92 6.64
N GLN A 241 5.93 -37.15 7.66
CA GLN A 241 6.18 -38.48 8.21
C GLN A 241 4.86 -39.10 8.73
N ARG A 242 4.09 -38.30 9.50
CA ARG A 242 2.77 -38.75 9.97
C ARG A 242 1.87 -39.14 8.79
N ASN A 243 1.78 -38.30 7.77
CA ASN A 243 0.95 -38.62 6.59
C ASN A 243 1.46 -39.80 5.78
N ASN A 244 2.74 -40.00 5.67
CA ASN A 244 3.31 -41.20 5.04
C ASN A 244 2.96 -42.48 5.82
N PHE A 245 2.93 -42.39 7.14
CA PHE A 245 2.49 -43.51 7.97
C PHE A 245 1.01 -43.80 7.74
N VAL A 246 0.13 -42.80 7.85
CA VAL A 246 -1.33 -42.98 7.75
C VAL A 246 -1.77 -43.41 6.36
N PHE A 247 -1.27 -42.74 5.31
CA PHE A 247 -1.79 -42.96 3.96
C PHE A 247 -0.97 -43.90 3.10
N LYS A 248 0.30 -44.13 3.45
CA LYS A 248 1.22 -44.97 2.65
C LYS A 248 1.77 -46.14 3.41
N HIS A 249 1.36 -46.31 4.67
CA HIS A 249 1.81 -47.39 5.59
C HIS A 249 3.35 -47.50 5.65
N ARG A 250 4.06 -46.37 5.55
CA ARG A 250 5.52 -46.34 5.64
C ARG A 250 5.94 -46.19 7.09
N SER A 251 6.87 -46.99 7.54
CA SER A 251 7.49 -46.87 8.86
C SER A 251 8.23 -45.55 9.05
N SER A 252 8.45 -45.14 10.30
CA SER A 252 9.21 -43.96 10.66
C SER A 252 10.63 -44.03 10.12
N ASN A 253 11.13 -42.88 9.63
CA ASN A 253 12.49 -42.77 9.14
C ASN A 253 13.44 -42.38 10.29
N PRO A 254 14.37 -43.26 10.72
CA PRO A 254 15.31 -42.98 11.82
C PRO A 254 16.26 -41.82 11.50
N SER A 255 16.51 -41.51 10.23
CA SER A 255 17.41 -40.44 9.78
C SER A 255 16.66 -39.14 9.48
N LEU A 256 15.39 -38.99 9.89
CA LEU A 256 14.59 -37.82 9.54
C LEU A 256 15.22 -36.53 10.05
N ALA A 257 15.70 -36.49 11.28
CA ALA A 257 16.36 -35.29 11.84
C ALA A 257 17.58 -34.84 11.01
N LYS A 258 18.39 -35.78 10.55
CA LYS A 258 19.52 -35.48 9.65
C LYS A 258 19.05 -34.91 8.31
N GLY A 259 17.98 -35.47 7.74
CA GLY A 259 17.36 -34.97 6.51
C GLY A 259 16.80 -33.57 6.66
N ILE A 260 16.18 -33.24 7.79
CA ILE A 260 15.67 -31.90 8.11
C ILE A 260 16.82 -30.88 8.16
N VAL A 261 17.89 -31.20 8.86
CA VAL A 261 19.08 -30.31 8.93
C VAL A 261 19.68 -30.09 7.54
N ALA A 262 19.82 -31.13 6.75
CA ALA A 262 20.37 -31.04 5.39
C ALA A 262 19.51 -30.10 4.50
N GLN A 263 18.18 -30.29 4.47
CA GLN A 263 17.25 -29.47 3.68
C GLN A 263 17.25 -28.00 4.16
N ALA A 264 17.23 -27.74 5.46
CA ALA A 264 17.26 -26.40 6.03
C ALA A 264 18.59 -25.69 5.70
N THR A 265 19.71 -26.42 5.71
CA THR A 265 21.04 -25.89 5.36
C THR A 265 21.11 -25.54 3.87
N GLU A 266 20.68 -26.45 3.01
CA GLU A 266 20.62 -26.23 1.55
C GLU A 266 19.77 -25.01 1.21
N PHE A 267 18.57 -24.91 1.79
CA PHE A 267 17.69 -23.74 1.60
C PHE A 267 18.36 -22.45 2.03
N SER A 268 19.03 -22.42 3.19
CA SER A 268 19.71 -21.21 3.69
C SER A 268 20.85 -20.79 2.77
N LEU A 269 21.66 -21.74 2.29
CA LEU A 269 22.78 -21.46 1.36
C LEU A 269 22.29 -20.93 0.01
N CYS A 270 21.23 -21.51 -0.53
CA CYS A 270 20.63 -21.04 -1.79
C CYS A 270 20.07 -19.62 -1.66
N ALA A 271 19.41 -19.32 -0.53
CA ALA A 271 18.84 -18.02 -0.28
C ALA A 271 19.90 -16.92 -0.03
N ASP A 272 20.99 -17.26 0.65
CA ASP A 272 22.12 -16.34 0.85
C ASP A 272 22.86 -16.05 -0.48
N ARG A 273 23.00 -17.04 -1.35
CA ARG A 273 23.53 -16.84 -2.71
C ARG A 273 22.66 -15.89 -3.53
N ALA A 274 21.34 -16.07 -3.51
CA ALA A 274 20.40 -15.20 -4.22
C ALA A 274 20.45 -13.74 -3.74
N ARG A 275 20.71 -13.49 -2.44
CA ARG A 275 20.90 -12.14 -1.90
C ARG A 275 22.22 -11.49 -2.32
N ASN A 276 23.29 -12.27 -2.42
CA ASN A 276 24.63 -11.77 -2.78
C ASN A 276 24.79 -11.49 -4.28
N ILE A 277 23.91 -12.00 -5.14
CA ILE A 277 23.92 -11.74 -6.59
C ILE A 277 23.32 -10.36 -6.94
N SER A 278 22.65 -9.68 -6.01
CA SER A 278 22.15 -8.31 -6.20
C SER A 278 23.31 -7.31 -6.11
N SER A 279 24.18 -7.26 -7.14
CA SER A 279 25.16 -6.19 -7.30
C SER A 279 24.43 -4.86 -7.50
N LYS A 280 24.83 -3.84 -6.75
CA LYS A 280 24.31 -2.49 -6.90
C LYS A 280 25.25 -1.69 -7.80
N ARG A 281 24.71 -1.16 -8.89
CA ARG A 281 25.44 -0.27 -9.78
C ARG A 281 25.18 1.19 -9.42
N VAL A 282 26.22 2.01 -9.36
CA VAL A 282 26.09 3.46 -9.20
C VAL A 282 25.68 4.05 -10.53
N ARG A 283 24.52 4.73 -10.57
CA ARG A 283 24.05 5.50 -11.73
C ARG A 283 24.21 6.99 -11.44
N LYS A 284 24.79 7.73 -12.39
CA LYS A 284 24.84 9.19 -12.38
C LYS A 284 23.51 9.73 -12.91
N ILE A 285 22.86 10.60 -12.19
CA ILE A 285 21.59 11.20 -12.54
C ILE A 285 21.74 12.72 -12.45
N ARG A 286 21.19 13.43 -13.43
CA ARG A 286 21.06 14.89 -13.44
C ARG A 286 19.73 15.27 -14.08
N TRP A 287 19.32 16.50 -13.89
CA TRP A 287 18.28 17.09 -14.69
C TRP A 287 18.84 17.51 -16.05
N ASP A 288 18.14 17.18 -17.13
CA ASP A 288 18.56 17.53 -18.49
C ASP A 288 17.61 18.59 -19.05
N LYS A 289 18.15 19.60 -19.74
CA LYS A 289 17.38 20.65 -20.41
C LYS A 289 16.47 20.06 -21.50
N PRO A 290 15.30 20.65 -21.80
CA PRO A 290 14.48 20.25 -22.94
C PRO A 290 15.15 20.63 -24.26
N GLU A 291 14.68 20.03 -25.33
CA GLU A 291 15.07 20.34 -26.73
C GLU A 291 14.60 21.74 -27.11
N GLY A 292 15.20 22.32 -28.15
CA GLY A 292 14.83 23.65 -28.65
C GLY A 292 13.34 23.78 -28.98
N GLY A 293 12.71 24.85 -28.52
CA GLY A 293 11.27 25.10 -28.68
C GLY A 293 10.36 24.35 -27.71
N TRP A 294 10.91 23.53 -26.78
CA TRP A 294 10.14 22.80 -25.77
C TRP A 294 10.25 23.44 -24.40
N MET A 295 9.15 23.44 -23.68
CA MET A 295 9.11 23.74 -22.25
C MET A 295 9.11 22.45 -21.44
N LYS A 296 9.65 22.47 -20.23
CA LYS A 296 9.67 21.33 -19.34
C LYS A 296 8.97 21.65 -18.03
N LEU A 297 7.94 20.89 -17.71
CA LEU A 297 7.20 20.92 -16.45
C LEU A 297 7.68 19.77 -15.56
N ASN A 298 8.23 20.08 -14.40
CA ASN A 298 8.51 19.14 -13.32
C ASN A 298 7.50 19.34 -12.20
N THR A 299 6.87 18.26 -11.72
CA THR A 299 5.92 18.33 -10.58
C THR A 299 6.20 17.25 -9.55
N ASP A 300 5.78 17.49 -8.32
CA ASP A 300 5.87 16.55 -7.20
C ASP A 300 4.75 16.79 -6.19
N GLY A 301 4.36 15.72 -5.46
CA GLY A 301 3.37 15.74 -4.42
C GLY A 301 3.95 15.31 -3.07
N ALA A 302 3.87 16.16 -2.07
CA ALA A 302 4.26 15.85 -0.70
C ALA A 302 3.06 15.51 0.18
N SER A 303 3.16 14.47 1.00
CA SER A 303 2.15 14.18 2.02
C SER A 303 2.79 13.77 3.34
N ASN A 304 2.28 14.33 4.43
CA ASN A 304 2.66 13.98 5.80
C ASN A 304 1.44 13.40 6.53
N ALA A 305 1.36 12.07 6.55
CA ALA A 305 0.23 11.35 7.15
C ALA A 305 0.07 11.63 8.67
N LEU A 306 1.18 11.91 9.39
CA LEU A 306 1.14 12.18 10.82
C LEU A 306 0.50 13.54 11.13
N LEU A 307 0.74 14.54 10.29
CA LEU A 307 0.19 15.88 10.45
C LEU A 307 -1.14 16.07 9.70
N GLY A 308 -1.57 15.09 8.90
CA GLY A 308 -2.74 15.22 8.04
C GLY A 308 -2.60 16.33 7.00
N LEU A 309 -1.36 16.67 6.61
CA LEU A 309 -1.05 17.72 5.64
C LEU A 309 -0.51 17.10 4.35
N ALA A 310 -0.89 17.70 3.24
CA ALA A 310 -0.34 17.38 1.93
C ALA A 310 -0.16 18.68 1.13
N SER A 311 0.62 18.60 0.07
CA SER A 311 0.86 19.74 -0.83
C SER A 311 1.30 19.24 -2.21
N GLY A 312 1.17 20.09 -3.20
CA GLY A 312 1.74 19.91 -4.52
C GLY A 312 2.70 21.06 -4.84
N GLY A 313 3.64 20.81 -5.71
CA GLY A 313 4.54 21.84 -6.21
C GLY A 313 5.14 21.48 -7.56
N GLY A 314 5.60 22.48 -8.28
CA GLY A 314 6.24 22.26 -9.56
C GLY A 314 6.86 23.54 -10.14
N LEU A 315 7.60 23.35 -11.21
CA LEU A 315 8.22 24.43 -11.94
C LEU A 315 8.25 24.17 -13.44
N ILE A 316 8.26 25.24 -14.18
CA ILE A 316 8.36 25.26 -15.64
C ILE A 316 9.70 25.89 -16.02
N ARG A 317 10.43 25.24 -16.91
CA ARG A 317 11.72 25.72 -17.44
C ARG A 317 11.70 25.70 -18.96
N ASP A 318 12.42 26.66 -19.56
CA ASP A 318 12.59 26.75 -20.99
C ASP A 318 13.75 25.87 -21.52
N GLU A 319 13.99 25.94 -22.81
CA GLU A 319 15.06 25.22 -23.51
C GLU A 319 16.49 25.59 -23.03
N ALA A 320 16.67 26.80 -22.50
CA ALA A 320 17.92 27.21 -21.88
C ALA A 320 18.08 26.67 -20.46
N GLY A 321 17.01 26.10 -19.89
CA GLY A 321 16.92 25.69 -18.49
C GLY A 321 16.59 26.85 -17.54
N ALA A 322 16.19 28.02 -18.08
CA ALA A 322 15.82 29.16 -17.28
C ALA A 322 14.45 28.97 -16.62
N TRP A 323 14.27 29.62 -15.50
CA TRP A 323 13.00 29.60 -14.76
C TRP A 323 11.94 30.42 -15.50
N VAL A 324 10.81 29.78 -15.80
CA VAL A 324 9.65 30.44 -16.40
C VAL A 324 8.61 30.72 -15.33
N ALA A 325 8.23 29.72 -14.55
CA ALA A 325 7.33 29.87 -13.41
C ALA A 325 7.50 28.67 -12.45
N GLY A 326 7.22 28.90 -11.19
CA GLY A 326 7.04 27.83 -10.21
C GLY A 326 5.74 28.01 -9.46
N PHE A 327 5.27 26.97 -8.81
CA PHE A 327 4.05 27.04 -8.02
C PHE A 327 4.09 26.07 -6.85
N THR A 328 3.26 26.37 -5.87
CA THR A 328 2.97 25.49 -4.72
C THR A 328 1.49 25.51 -4.42
N ARG A 329 0.96 24.37 -3.99
CA ARG A 329 -0.42 24.23 -3.54
C ARG A 329 -0.45 23.59 -2.15
N LYS A 330 -1.16 24.20 -1.22
CA LYS A 330 -1.50 23.58 0.06
C LYS A 330 -2.68 22.67 -0.13
N LEU A 331 -2.53 21.43 0.31
CA LEU A 331 -3.58 20.43 0.33
C LEU A 331 -3.79 19.96 1.77
N ARG A 332 -4.99 19.47 2.06
CA ARG A 332 -5.29 18.87 3.35
C ARG A 332 -5.66 17.41 3.11
N LYS A 333 -5.19 16.51 3.98
CA LYS A 333 -5.62 15.12 4.12
C LYS A 333 -5.84 14.30 2.82
N VAL A 334 -4.89 14.37 1.91
CA VAL A 334 -4.85 13.54 0.71
C VAL A 334 -3.64 12.60 0.74
N ASN A 335 -3.73 11.45 0.06
CA ASN A 335 -2.59 10.56 -0.09
C ASN A 335 -1.57 11.10 -1.11
N SER A 336 -0.36 10.52 -1.14
CA SER A 336 0.72 10.97 -2.04
C SER A 336 0.31 10.93 -3.51
N PHE A 337 -0.40 9.89 -3.97
CA PHE A 337 -0.85 9.78 -5.35
C PHE A 337 -1.82 10.91 -5.74
N CYS A 338 -2.73 11.28 -4.84
CA CYS A 338 -3.61 12.43 -5.06
C CYS A 338 -2.82 13.76 -5.06
N ALA A 339 -1.82 13.90 -4.19
CA ALA A 339 -0.97 15.10 -4.16
C ALA A 339 -0.19 15.28 -5.48
N GLU A 340 0.34 14.19 -6.03
CA GLU A 340 0.96 14.17 -7.36
C GLU A 340 0.00 14.61 -8.48
N LEU A 341 -1.24 14.09 -8.48
CA LEU A 341 -2.26 14.47 -9.45
C LEU A 341 -2.64 15.96 -9.34
N TRP A 342 -2.72 16.49 -8.12
CA TRP A 342 -2.97 17.90 -7.90
C TRP A 342 -1.83 18.76 -8.46
N ALA A 343 -0.58 18.41 -8.15
CA ALA A 343 0.58 19.14 -8.65
C ALA A 343 0.65 19.13 -10.19
N LEU A 344 0.43 17.94 -10.79
CA LEU A 344 0.40 17.81 -12.24
C LEU A 344 -0.70 18.67 -12.87
N ARG A 345 -1.93 18.59 -12.33
CA ARG A 345 -3.05 19.37 -12.84
C ARG A 345 -2.77 20.87 -12.80
N ASP A 346 -2.31 21.36 -11.67
CA ASP A 346 -2.04 22.79 -11.50
C ASP A 346 -0.90 23.27 -12.42
N GLY A 347 0.14 22.45 -12.59
CA GLY A 347 1.21 22.72 -13.54
C GLY A 347 0.71 22.76 -15.00
N LEU A 348 -0.15 21.81 -15.38
CA LEU A 348 -0.73 21.79 -16.73
C LEU A 348 -1.65 23.00 -17.00
N LEU A 349 -2.46 23.40 -16.01
CA LEU A 349 -3.29 24.62 -16.11
C LEU A 349 -2.42 25.87 -16.28
N LEU A 350 -1.32 25.96 -15.52
CA LEU A 350 -0.39 27.09 -15.64
C LEU A 350 0.27 27.11 -17.03
N CYS A 351 0.71 25.95 -17.56
CA CYS A 351 1.24 25.84 -18.91
C CYS A 351 0.21 26.23 -19.97
N GLN A 352 -1.06 25.84 -19.79
CA GLN A 352 -2.16 26.21 -20.69
C GLN A 352 -2.42 27.71 -20.67
N GLN A 353 -2.49 28.34 -19.49
CA GLN A 353 -2.67 29.79 -19.33
C GLN A 353 -1.54 30.60 -19.99
N MET A 354 -0.34 30.03 -20.03
CA MET A 354 0.82 30.62 -20.70
C MET A 354 0.91 30.27 -22.20
N ASN A 355 -0.11 29.62 -22.78
CA ASN A 355 -0.20 29.27 -24.20
C ASN A 355 1.00 28.46 -24.73
N MET A 356 1.52 27.53 -23.94
CA MET A 356 2.65 26.69 -24.36
C MET A 356 2.18 25.67 -25.41
N SER A 357 2.97 25.49 -26.48
CA SER A 357 2.62 24.58 -27.59
C SER A 357 3.34 23.24 -27.54
N ALA A 358 4.53 23.19 -26.97
CA ALA A 358 5.36 21.99 -26.85
C ALA A 358 5.81 21.80 -25.40
N LEU A 359 5.37 20.69 -24.76
CA LEU A 359 5.55 20.46 -23.34
C LEU A 359 6.11 19.06 -23.05
N ILE A 360 7.19 19.00 -22.26
CA ILE A 360 7.69 17.78 -21.62
C ILE A 360 7.26 17.80 -20.16
N VAL A 361 6.51 16.79 -19.74
CA VAL A 361 6.09 16.58 -18.36
C VAL A 361 6.97 15.51 -17.72
N GLU A 362 7.68 15.86 -16.67
CA GLU A 362 8.51 14.95 -15.89
C GLU A 362 7.93 14.74 -14.49
N LEU A 363 7.77 13.45 -14.13
CA LEU A 363 7.23 13.00 -12.85
C LEU A 363 8.17 11.95 -12.26
N ASP A 364 8.40 11.95 -10.95
CA ASP A 364 9.16 10.90 -10.28
C ASP A 364 8.28 9.72 -9.80
N ALA A 365 6.96 9.90 -9.79
CA ALA A 365 5.99 8.86 -9.52
C ALA A 365 5.78 7.95 -10.76
N LYS A 366 6.62 6.92 -10.91
CA LYS A 366 6.54 5.96 -12.03
C LYS A 366 5.13 5.39 -12.23
N ALA A 367 4.42 5.09 -11.15
CA ALA A 367 3.04 4.61 -11.21
C ALA A 367 2.08 5.60 -11.86
N LEU A 368 2.31 6.91 -11.68
CA LEU A 368 1.49 7.95 -12.30
C LEU A 368 1.82 8.08 -13.80
N VAL A 369 3.10 8.02 -14.17
CA VAL A 369 3.52 7.99 -15.59
C VAL A 369 2.89 6.81 -16.31
N GLU A 370 3.01 5.59 -15.75
CA GLU A 370 2.42 4.37 -16.30
C GLU A 370 0.88 4.50 -16.42
N ALA A 371 0.23 5.09 -15.42
CA ALA A 371 -1.20 5.31 -15.44
C ALA A 371 -1.64 6.28 -16.56
N LEU A 372 -0.93 7.39 -16.74
CA LEU A 372 -1.25 8.41 -17.75
C LEU A 372 -0.97 7.92 -19.18
N THR A 373 0.04 7.08 -19.36
CA THR A 373 0.44 6.54 -20.66
C THR A 373 -0.31 5.26 -21.07
N ASN A 374 -0.98 4.60 -20.10
CA ASN A 374 -1.77 3.39 -20.37
C ASN A 374 -3.24 3.74 -20.65
N PRO A 375 -3.76 3.54 -21.89
CA PRO A 375 -5.15 3.81 -22.22
C PRO A 375 -6.17 3.00 -21.41
N SER A 376 -5.79 1.80 -20.97
CA SER A 376 -6.65 0.88 -20.20
C SER A 376 -6.62 1.12 -18.69
N TYR A 377 -5.85 2.10 -18.22
CA TYR A 377 -5.79 2.38 -16.78
C TYR A 377 -7.04 3.11 -16.30
N SER A 378 -7.68 2.57 -15.27
CA SER A 378 -8.81 3.21 -14.58
C SER A 378 -8.56 3.24 -13.08
N ASN A 379 -8.92 4.37 -12.46
CA ASN A 379 -8.92 4.52 -11.00
C ASN A 379 -10.11 5.40 -10.62
N THR A 380 -11.15 4.76 -10.11
CA THR A 380 -12.44 5.43 -9.87
C THR A 380 -12.43 6.37 -8.66
N ILE A 381 -11.50 6.22 -7.70
CA ILE A 381 -11.38 7.14 -6.54
C ILE A 381 -10.87 8.51 -6.98
N VAL A 382 -9.91 8.53 -7.89
CA VAL A 382 -9.26 9.76 -8.35
C VAL A 382 -9.65 10.11 -9.79
N SER A 383 -10.71 9.45 -10.32
CA SER A 383 -11.11 9.57 -11.72
C SER A 383 -11.27 11.04 -12.14
N GLY A 384 -11.96 11.86 -11.36
CA GLY A 384 -12.16 13.26 -11.70
C GLY A 384 -10.85 14.02 -11.93
N ARG A 385 -9.86 13.89 -11.05
CA ARG A 385 -8.54 14.55 -11.20
C ARG A 385 -7.68 13.91 -12.28
N PHE A 386 -7.74 12.60 -12.37
CA PHE A 386 -7.01 11.86 -13.39
C PHE A 386 -7.51 12.19 -14.80
N ASP A 387 -8.82 12.28 -14.97
CA ASP A 387 -9.47 12.65 -16.22
C ASP A 387 -9.22 14.13 -16.56
N ASP A 388 -9.21 15.02 -15.55
CA ASP A 388 -8.77 16.41 -15.74
C ASP A 388 -7.34 16.47 -16.31
N CYS A 389 -6.40 15.72 -15.73
CA CYS A 389 -5.02 15.69 -16.22
C CYS A 389 -4.95 15.15 -17.65
N LYS A 390 -5.66 14.07 -17.97
CA LYS A 390 -5.72 13.53 -19.35
C LYS A 390 -6.28 14.54 -20.33
N GLN A 391 -7.36 15.23 -19.98
CA GLN A 391 -7.96 16.24 -20.82
C GLN A 391 -7.05 17.45 -21.00
N LEU A 392 -6.41 17.93 -19.93
CA LEU A 392 -5.44 19.02 -20.02
C LEU A 392 -4.24 18.67 -20.91
N LEU A 393 -3.71 17.43 -20.79
CA LEU A 393 -2.64 16.95 -21.67
C LEU A 393 -3.03 16.98 -23.14
N SER A 394 -4.30 16.73 -23.48
CA SER A 394 -4.80 16.76 -24.86
C SER A 394 -4.89 18.16 -25.47
N PHE A 395 -4.83 19.23 -24.66
CA PHE A 395 -4.80 20.62 -25.18
C PHE A 395 -3.44 21.01 -25.79
N PHE A 396 -2.37 20.29 -25.43
CA PHE A 396 -1.03 20.61 -25.94
C PHE A 396 -0.81 19.93 -27.30
N PRO A 397 -0.52 20.69 -28.37
CA PRO A 397 -0.28 20.11 -29.70
C PRO A 397 0.88 19.12 -29.71
N GLN A 398 1.88 19.35 -28.87
CA GLN A 398 3.01 18.46 -28.66
C GLN A 398 3.21 18.24 -27.16
N CYS A 399 3.02 17.01 -26.69
CA CYS A 399 3.18 16.66 -25.30
C CYS A 399 3.91 15.33 -25.14
N ARG A 400 4.92 15.29 -24.26
CA ARG A 400 5.62 14.07 -23.88
C ARG A 400 5.56 13.92 -22.38
N ILE A 401 5.23 12.71 -21.89
CA ILE A 401 5.22 12.39 -20.47
C ILE A 401 6.34 11.38 -20.22
N GLN A 402 7.21 11.66 -19.27
CA GLN A 402 8.32 10.78 -18.94
C GLN A 402 8.59 10.70 -17.45
N HIS A 403 9.18 9.58 -17.03
CA HIS A 403 9.61 9.38 -15.66
C HIS A 403 10.98 10.04 -15.46
N ALA A 404 11.10 10.86 -14.42
CA ALA A 404 12.38 11.36 -13.93
C ALA A 404 12.75 10.67 -12.61
N PHE A 405 14.03 10.43 -12.37
CA PHE A 405 14.45 10.01 -11.04
C PHE A 405 14.33 11.18 -10.05
N ARG A 406 14.05 10.86 -8.79
CA ARG A 406 13.87 11.86 -7.74
C ARG A 406 15.04 12.85 -7.65
N GLU A 407 16.26 12.36 -7.89
CA GLU A 407 17.49 13.18 -7.92
C GLU A 407 17.46 14.25 -9.04
N ALA A 408 16.71 14.03 -10.12
CA ALA A 408 16.49 15.00 -11.20
C ALA A 408 15.19 15.80 -11.04
N ASN A 409 14.39 15.52 -10.00
CA ASN A 409 13.12 16.20 -9.70
C ASN A 409 13.16 16.99 -8.39
N MET A 410 14.35 17.26 -7.85
CA MET A 410 14.54 17.84 -6.51
C MET A 410 13.94 19.26 -6.37
N CYS A 411 13.94 20.06 -7.42
CA CYS A 411 13.32 21.39 -7.38
C CYS A 411 11.80 21.29 -7.14
N ALA A 412 11.13 20.36 -7.81
CA ALA A 412 9.70 20.11 -7.62
C ALA A 412 9.40 19.52 -6.23
N ASP A 413 10.21 18.55 -5.74
CA ASP A 413 10.13 18.00 -4.39
C ASP A 413 10.24 19.11 -3.31
N GLN A 414 11.18 20.04 -3.47
CA GLN A 414 11.34 21.15 -2.54
C GLN A 414 10.16 22.15 -2.58
N LEU A 415 9.64 22.45 -3.78
CA LEU A 415 8.43 23.28 -3.93
C LEU A 415 7.22 22.59 -3.29
N ALA A 416 7.03 21.29 -3.53
CA ALA A 416 5.98 20.54 -2.88
C ALA A 416 6.08 20.62 -1.34
N ARG A 417 7.28 20.47 -0.78
CA ARG A 417 7.49 20.60 0.67
C ARG A 417 7.25 22.01 1.19
N LEU A 418 7.62 23.04 0.42
CA LEU A 418 7.35 24.43 0.77
C LEU A 418 5.84 24.69 0.89
N GLY A 419 5.04 24.08 0.01
CA GLY A 419 3.57 24.15 0.04
C GLY A 419 2.93 23.60 1.31
N LEU A 420 3.60 22.73 2.09
CA LEU A 420 3.09 22.27 3.39
C LEU A 420 3.01 23.40 4.43
N LEU A 421 3.90 24.38 4.35
CA LEU A 421 4.09 25.43 5.35
C LEU A 421 3.39 26.73 4.99
N GLN A 422 2.93 26.91 3.75
CA GLN A 422 2.31 28.15 3.29
C GLN A 422 0.91 28.36 3.88
N GLU A 423 0.50 29.60 3.99
CA GLU A 423 -0.86 29.97 4.45
C GLU A 423 -1.87 29.95 3.30
N SER A 424 -1.48 30.52 2.16
CA SER A 424 -2.31 30.59 0.95
C SER A 424 -2.54 29.21 0.33
N GLU A 425 -3.70 29.00 -0.28
CA GLU A 425 -4.02 27.72 -0.93
C GLU A 425 -3.15 27.46 -2.16
N PHE A 426 -2.89 28.48 -2.97
CA PHE A 426 -2.08 28.39 -4.19
C PHE A 426 -1.19 29.63 -4.36
N VAL A 427 0.08 29.40 -4.65
CA VAL A 427 1.07 30.47 -4.86
C VAL A 427 1.84 30.19 -6.14
N VAL A 428 2.02 31.24 -6.97
CA VAL A 428 2.85 31.19 -8.18
C VAL A 428 4.11 32.05 -7.95
N PHE A 429 5.27 31.52 -8.31
CA PHE A 429 6.58 32.18 -8.18
C PHE A 429 7.11 32.57 -9.56
N PRO A 430 7.22 33.86 -9.88
CA PRO A 430 7.80 34.34 -11.13
C PRO A 430 9.33 34.16 -11.19
N CYS A 431 9.97 33.91 -10.05
CA CYS A 431 11.41 33.63 -9.93
C CYS A 431 11.65 32.55 -8.89
N PRO A 432 12.83 31.89 -8.89
CA PRO A 432 13.15 30.82 -7.93
C PRO A 432 13.06 31.32 -6.48
N HIS A 433 12.30 30.61 -5.63
CA HIS A 433 12.25 30.87 -4.20
C HIS A 433 13.63 30.62 -3.55
N MET A 434 13.96 31.33 -2.49
CA MET A 434 15.29 31.26 -1.85
C MET A 434 15.68 29.86 -1.44
N ASP A 435 14.71 29.07 -0.93
CA ASP A 435 14.95 27.72 -0.44
C ASP A 435 15.34 26.72 -1.52
N ILE A 436 14.93 26.95 -2.78
CA ILE A 436 15.22 26.07 -3.90
C ILE A 436 16.35 26.58 -4.80
N LYS A 437 16.81 27.80 -4.59
CA LYS A 437 17.79 28.49 -5.46
C LYS A 437 19.06 27.64 -5.69
N LYS A 438 19.61 27.07 -4.63
CA LYS A 438 20.81 26.21 -4.73
C LYS A 438 20.59 24.97 -5.59
N THR A 439 19.44 24.32 -5.44
CA THR A 439 19.09 23.13 -6.21
C THR A 439 18.84 23.48 -7.67
N PHE A 440 18.16 24.60 -7.92
CA PHE A 440 17.93 25.11 -9.26
C PHE A 440 19.25 25.49 -9.98
N GLU A 441 20.18 26.14 -9.29
CA GLU A 441 21.52 26.46 -9.81
C GLU A 441 22.32 25.18 -10.12
N ALA A 442 22.26 24.15 -9.26
CA ALA A 442 22.90 22.86 -9.48
C ALA A 442 22.34 22.13 -10.72
N ASP A 443 21.02 22.14 -10.91
CA ASP A 443 20.36 21.60 -12.11
C ASP A 443 20.81 22.36 -13.36
N SER A 444 20.84 23.71 -13.31
CA SER A 444 21.23 24.57 -14.43
C SER A 444 22.68 24.33 -14.85
N GLN A 445 23.55 24.02 -13.89
CA GLN A 445 24.97 23.66 -14.12
C GLN A 445 25.16 22.20 -14.58
N GLY A 446 24.09 21.39 -14.59
CA GLY A 446 24.14 19.99 -14.99
C GLY A 446 24.90 19.10 -14.00
N LEU A 447 24.86 19.42 -12.69
CA LEU A 447 25.55 18.63 -11.67
C LEU A 447 24.89 17.26 -11.49
N TYR A 448 25.74 16.24 -11.28
CA TYR A 448 25.29 14.87 -11.11
C TYR A 448 25.04 14.53 -9.64
N SER A 449 23.94 13.84 -9.39
CA SER A 449 23.67 13.05 -8.19
C SER A 449 23.96 11.57 -8.45
N PHE A 450 24.24 10.80 -7.37
CA PHE A 450 24.55 9.37 -7.47
C PHE A 450 23.46 8.52 -6.85
N ARG A 451 22.98 7.51 -7.61
CA ARG A 451 21.97 6.55 -7.15
C ARG A 451 22.49 5.13 -7.23
N LEU A 452 22.25 4.35 -6.15
CA LEU A 452 22.52 2.92 -6.15
C LEU A 452 21.29 2.17 -6.71
N CYS A 453 21.41 1.60 -7.90
CA CYS A 453 20.37 0.81 -8.55
C CYS A 453 20.68 -0.68 -8.48
N PRO A 454 19.68 -1.58 -8.28
CA PRO A 454 19.86 -3.01 -8.53
C PRO A 454 20.17 -3.27 -10.01
N GLU A 455 21.04 -4.23 -10.31
CA GLU A 455 21.50 -4.52 -11.69
C GLU A 455 20.36 -4.93 -12.65
N LEU A 456 19.27 -5.51 -12.12
CA LEU A 456 18.11 -5.99 -12.90
C LEU A 456 17.05 -4.93 -13.25
N SER A 457 17.21 -3.68 -12.82
CA SER A 457 16.24 -2.58 -13.07
C SER A 457 16.72 -1.55 -14.10
N CYS A 458 17.73 -1.87 -14.90
CA CYS A 458 18.37 -0.96 -15.86
C CYS A 458 18.03 -1.27 -17.33
N SER A 459 16.85 -1.86 -17.61
CA SER A 459 16.33 -1.98 -18.98
C SER A 459 15.23 -0.97 -19.24
#